data_ad845b76a482395a91516814cd4e2c6d
#
_entry.id   ad845b76a482395a91516814cd4e2c6d
#
_cell.length_a   1.000
_cell.length_b   1.000
_cell.length_c   1.000
_cell.angle_alpha   90.00
_cell.angle_beta   90.00
_cell.angle_gamma   90.00
#
_symmetry.space_group_name_H-M   'P 1'
#
loop_
_entity.id
_entity.type
_entity.pdbx_description
1 polymer ?
#
loop_
_entity_poly.entity_id
_entity_poly.type
_entity_poly.pdbx_seq_one_letter_code
_entity_poly.pdbx_strand_id
1 'polypeptide(L)'
;VMQRSLRWIGIGLISTTLSSCGVLRSQLGLDSGQPAKTPPVVSDQPRTAPLQPGENVIVKAVDRVGPAVVRIDVVKEINNPLGRMFGLGPATQRQQGQGSGFITRSNGLIFTNEHVVRGADKVAVTLPDGRSFTGKVLGGDKLTDV
;
A
#
# COMPACT_ATOMS: atom_id res chain seq x y z
N VAL A 1 -17.98 -4.50 -32.43
CA VAL A 1 -17.42 -4.49 -33.78
C VAL A 1 -16.90 -3.09 -34.05
N MET A 2 -15.61 -2.89 -33.99
CA MET A 2 -14.79 -2.15 -34.96
C MET A 2 -13.40 -1.88 -34.38
N GLN A 3 -12.47 -2.65 -34.88
CA GLN A 3 -11.04 -2.57 -34.69
C GLN A 3 -10.50 -1.51 -35.67
N ARG A 4 -9.69 -0.57 -35.20
CA ARG A 4 -8.86 0.26 -36.08
C ARG A 4 -7.42 0.30 -35.56
N SER A 5 -6.64 -0.54 -36.18
CA SER A 5 -5.19 -0.50 -36.23
C SER A 5 -4.72 0.72 -37.03
N LEU A 6 -3.79 1.48 -36.50
CA LEU A 6 -3.00 2.44 -37.29
C LEU A 6 -1.52 2.19 -37.08
N ARG A 7 -0.94 1.55 -38.12
CA ARG A 7 0.51 1.38 -38.30
C ARG A 7 1.08 2.69 -38.82
N TRP A 8 2.13 3.20 -38.19
CA TRP A 8 3.01 4.18 -38.80
C TRP A 8 4.39 3.56 -39.02
N ILE A 9 4.70 3.39 -40.31
CA ILE A 9 6.02 3.10 -40.84
C ILE A 9 6.66 4.46 -41.15
N GLY A 10 7.81 4.71 -40.63
CA GLY A 10 8.65 5.87 -40.94
C GLY A 10 10.11 5.45 -41.05
N ILE A 11 10.55 5.34 -42.30
CA ILE A 11 11.89 5.00 -42.79
C ILE A 11 12.74 6.28 -42.82
N GLY A 12 14.05 6.10 -42.52
CA GLY A 12 15.15 6.96 -43.01
C GLY A 12 15.83 7.78 -41.91
N LEU A 13 17.08 7.90 -41.78
CA LEU A 13 18.20 7.91 -42.71
C LEU A 13 19.51 7.77 -41.91
N ILE A 14 20.40 7.02 -42.47
CA ILE A 14 21.80 6.83 -42.11
C ILE A 14 22.56 8.18 -42.21
N SER A 15 23.36 8.52 -41.20
CA SER A 15 24.46 9.43 -41.41
C SER A 15 25.66 8.96 -40.59
N THR A 16 26.61 8.48 -41.34
CA THR A 16 27.95 8.11 -40.97
C THR A 16 28.84 9.36 -40.86
N THR A 17 29.47 9.57 -39.73
CA THR A 17 30.74 10.33 -39.70
C THR A 17 31.76 9.60 -38.84
N LEU A 18 32.77 9.07 -39.54
CA LEU A 18 34.03 8.70 -38.96
C LEU A 18 34.74 9.95 -38.43
N SER A 19 35.26 9.89 -37.23
CA SER A 19 36.48 10.62 -36.91
C SER A 19 37.31 9.81 -35.92
N SER A 20 38.43 9.44 -36.44
CA SER A 20 39.60 8.77 -35.93
C SER A 20 40.31 9.61 -34.85
N CYS A 21 41.07 8.91 -34.05
CA CYS A 21 42.21 9.21 -33.19
C CYS A 21 41.90 8.87 -31.73
N GLY A 22 42.50 7.89 -31.19
CA GLY A 22 43.87 7.54 -31.08
C GLY A 22 44.18 7.20 -29.65
N VAL A 23 45.04 6.27 -29.52
CA VAL A 23 45.83 5.92 -28.33
C VAL A 23 45.33 4.72 -27.53
N LEU A 24 45.88 3.64 -28.04
CA LEU A 24 46.31 2.43 -27.37
C LEU A 24 46.96 2.76 -26.00
N ARG A 25 46.34 2.39 -24.92
CA ARG A 25 47.06 2.26 -23.64
C ARG A 25 46.78 0.89 -23.06
N SER A 26 47.75 0.07 -23.37
CA SER A 26 47.99 -1.29 -22.92
C SER A 26 47.85 -1.45 -21.40
N GLN A 27 47.15 -2.56 -21.07
CA GLN A 27 47.65 -3.62 -20.21
C GLN A 27 48.44 -3.16 -18.97
N LEU A 28 47.78 -2.99 -17.89
CA LEU A 28 48.30 -3.40 -16.58
C LEU A 28 47.08 -3.55 -15.66
N GLY A 29 46.75 -4.82 -15.36
CA GLY A 29 45.71 -5.18 -14.39
C GLY A 29 46.13 -4.71 -13.01
N LEU A 30 45.40 -3.73 -12.52
CA LEU A 30 45.26 -3.46 -11.10
C LEU A 30 43.76 -3.42 -10.84
N ASP A 31 43.32 -4.56 -10.37
CA ASP A 31 42.03 -4.78 -9.78
C ASP A 31 41.86 -3.80 -8.59
N SER A 32 41.33 -2.62 -8.89
CA SER A 32 40.93 -1.66 -7.89
C SER A 32 39.56 -2.09 -7.44
N GLY A 33 39.48 -2.81 -6.30
CA GLY A 33 38.30 -3.22 -5.64
C GLY A 33 37.23 -2.11 -5.66
N GLN A 34 36.15 -2.37 -6.37
CA GLN A 34 34.98 -1.54 -6.38
C GLN A 34 34.43 -1.51 -4.96
N PRO A 35 34.36 -0.35 -4.29
CA PRO A 35 33.75 -0.30 -2.97
C PRO A 35 32.32 -0.78 -3.10
N ALA A 36 31.98 -1.80 -2.32
CA ALA A 36 30.63 -2.33 -2.21
C ALA A 36 29.66 -1.15 -2.09
N LYS A 37 28.67 -1.09 -3.01
CA LYS A 37 27.57 -0.14 -2.90
C LYS A 37 26.88 -0.40 -1.57
N THR A 38 27.19 0.41 -0.58
CA THR A 38 26.40 0.48 0.64
C THR A 38 24.97 0.79 0.24
N PRO A 39 23.99 0.01 0.71
CA PRO A 39 22.59 0.35 0.47
C PRO A 39 22.35 1.78 0.97
N PRO A 40 21.48 2.56 0.30
CA PRO A 40 21.21 3.91 0.75
C PRO A 40 20.71 3.83 2.19
N VAL A 41 21.46 4.43 3.10
CA VAL A 41 21.02 4.64 4.47
C VAL A 41 19.80 5.53 4.35
N VAL A 42 18.62 4.94 4.51
CA VAL A 42 17.39 5.69 4.72
C VAL A 42 17.62 6.47 6.00
N SER A 43 17.92 7.75 5.86
CA SER A 43 18.04 8.63 7.03
C SER A 43 16.64 8.74 7.64
N ASP A 44 16.45 8.05 8.76
CA ASP A 44 15.27 8.13 9.63
C ASP A 44 15.17 9.48 10.36
N GLN A 45 15.60 10.55 9.72
CA GLN A 45 15.32 11.86 10.25
C GLN A 45 13.86 12.21 9.87
N PRO A 46 13.00 12.38 10.88
CA PRO A 46 11.69 12.97 10.62
C PRO A 46 11.95 14.34 9.98
N ARG A 47 11.56 14.48 8.71
CA ARG A 47 11.59 15.77 8.03
C ARG A 47 10.47 16.64 8.58
N THR A 48 10.60 17.04 9.81
CA THR A 48 9.81 18.11 10.40
C THR A 48 10.36 19.41 9.86
N ALA A 49 9.81 19.89 8.76
CA ALA A 49 9.99 21.29 8.40
C ALA A 49 9.55 22.14 9.59
N PRO A 50 10.29 23.20 9.97
CA PRO A 50 9.92 24.07 11.07
C PRO A 50 8.50 24.62 10.82
N LEU A 51 7.63 24.45 11.81
CA LEU A 51 6.26 24.96 11.72
C LEU A 51 6.30 26.49 11.75
N GLN A 52 5.58 27.09 10.83
CA GLN A 52 5.42 28.54 10.83
C GLN A 52 4.52 28.98 12.00
N PRO A 53 4.80 30.14 12.65
CA PRO A 53 3.94 30.66 13.72
C PRO A 53 2.49 30.82 13.21
N GLY A 54 1.55 30.15 13.90
CA GLY A 54 0.12 30.15 13.55
C GLY A 54 -0.35 28.95 12.74
N GLU A 55 0.52 28.05 12.34
CA GLU A 55 0.17 26.86 11.59
C GLU A 55 -0.31 25.74 12.53
N ASN A 56 -1.54 25.25 12.30
CA ASN A 56 -2.11 24.18 13.11
C ASN A 56 -1.48 22.83 12.70
N VAL A 57 -0.61 22.29 13.57
CA VAL A 57 0.10 21.02 13.39
C VAL A 57 -0.86 19.86 13.10
N ILE A 58 -2.04 19.89 13.72
CA ILE A 58 -3.05 18.85 13.59
C ILE A 58 -3.63 18.87 12.16
N VAL A 59 -3.95 20.06 11.65
CA VAL A 59 -4.47 20.20 10.29
C VAL A 59 -3.46 19.66 9.27
N LYS A 60 -2.19 20.05 9.39
CA LYS A 60 -1.13 19.52 8.52
C LYS A 60 -0.98 18.00 8.60
N ALA A 61 -1.06 17.44 9.80
CA ALA A 61 -1.00 16.00 9.97
C ALA A 61 -2.18 15.31 9.25
N VAL A 62 -3.40 15.83 9.44
CA VAL A 62 -4.61 15.31 8.79
C VAL A 62 -4.52 15.41 7.27
N ASP A 63 -4.09 16.55 6.73
CA ASP A 63 -3.93 16.73 5.29
C ASP A 63 -2.90 15.75 4.69
N ARG A 64 -1.85 15.46 5.44
CA ARG A 64 -0.77 14.59 4.98
C ARG A 64 -1.11 13.10 5.07
N VAL A 65 -1.72 12.65 6.16
CA VAL A 65 -1.98 11.23 6.40
C VAL A 65 -3.43 10.82 6.14
N GLY A 66 -4.36 11.77 6.13
CA GLY A 66 -5.79 11.54 5.92
C GLY A 66 -6.12 10.69 4.69
N PRO A 67 -5.47 10.92 3.53
CA PRO A 67 -5.71 10.09 2.34
C PRO A 67 -5.36 8.61 2.51
N ALA A 68 -4.52 8.26 3.48
CA ALA A 68 -4.16 6.88 3.79
C ALA A 68 -5.07 6.24 4.86
N VAL A 69 -5.87 7.02 5.59
CA VAL A 69 -6.76 6.50 6.64
C VAL A 69 -8.03 5.96 6.00
N VAL A 70 -8.43 4.77 6.40
CA VAL A 70 -9.61 4.08 5.86
C VAL A 70 -10.56 3.65 6.96
N ARG A 71 -11.85 3.58 6.63
CA ARG A 71 -12.87 2.97 7.47
C ARG A 71 -12.96 1.49 7.16
N ILE A 72 -13.10 0.67 8.20
CA ILE A 72 -13.24 -0.77 8.10
C ILE A 72 -14.56 -1.17 8.71
N ASP A 73 -15.44 -1.75 7.91
CA ASP A 73 -16.72 -2.31 8.34
C ASP A 73 -16.61 -3.84 8.30
N VAL A 74 -17.00 -4.52 9.37
CA VAL A 74 -16.92 -5.96 9.49
C VAL A 74 -18.29 -6.57 9.79
N VAL A 75 -18.50 -7.77 9.27
CA VAL A 75 -19.68 -8.57 9.59
C VAL A 75 -19.21 -9.92 10.12
N LYS A 76 -19.73 -10.33 11.26
CA LYS A 76 -19.53 -11.63 11.89
C LYS A 76 -20.86 -12.36 11.96
N GLU A 77 -20.85 -13.63 11.59
CA GLU A 77 -22.00 -14.51 11.75
C GLU A 77 -21.79 -15.37 12.98
N ILE A 78 -22.61 -15.13 14.00
CA ILE A 78 -22.58 -15.89 15.25
C ILE A 78 -23.65 -16.98 15.19
N ASN A 79 -23.24 -18.24 15.24
CA ASN A 79 -24.16 -19.34 15.36
C ASN A 79 -24.81 -19.36 16.74
N ASN A 80 -26.13 -19.41 16.79
CA ASN A 80 -26.93 -19.52 18.01
C ASN A 80 -27.50 -20.95 18.10
N PRO A 81 -26.77 -21.90 18.70
CA PRO A 81 -27.24 -23.30 18.81
C PRO A 81 -28.50 -23.42 19.66
N LEU A 82 -28.68 -22.60 20.70
CA LEU A 82 -29.85 -22.59 21.54
C LEU A 82 -31.10 -22.07 20.82
N GLY A 83 -30.94 -21.02 20.00
CA GLY A 83 -31.99 -20.53 19.12
C GLY A 83 -32.50 -21.60 18.17
N ARG A 84 -31.54 -22.39 17.61
CA ARG A 84 -31.87 -23.49 16.70
C ARG A 84 -32.55 -24.68 17.40
N MET A 85 -32.11 -25.02 18.63
CA MET A 85 -32.54 -26.22 19.33
C MET A 85 -33.88 -26.00 20.05
N PHE A 86 -34.11 -24.80 20.58
CA PHE A 86 -35.29 -24.47 21.41
C PHE A 86 -36.26 -23.48 20.76
N GLY A 87 -36.03 -23.05 19.52
CA GLY A 87 -36.85 -22.06 18.85
C GLY A 87 -36.75 -20.66 19.45
N LEU A 88 -35.70 -20.38 20.23
CA LEU A 88 -35.52 -19.13 20.98
C LEU A 88 -34.78 -18.08 20.14
N GLY A 89 -35.15 -17.92 18.87
CA GLY A 89 -34.57 -16.93 17.97
C GLY A 89 -33.90 -17.51 16.74
N PRO A 90 -33.30 -16.67 15.87
CA PRO A 90 -32.69 -17.12 14.63
C PRO A 90 -31.46 -18.00 14.90
N ALA A 91 -31.26 -19.01 14.05
CA ALA A 91 -30.11 -19.94 14.12
C ALA A 91 -28.76 -19.24 13.92
N THR A 92 -28.76 -18.13 13.24
CA THR A 92 -27.57 -17.31 12.97
C THR A 92 -27.89 -15.85 13.24
N GLN A 93 -27.04 -15.18 14.00
CA GLN A 93 -27.13 -13.75 14.27
C GLN A 93 -25.97 -13.04 13.60
N ARG A 94 -26.24 -11.95 12.88
CA ARG A 94 -25.22 -11.10 12.29
C ARG A 94 -24.85 -9.99 13.25
N GLN A 95 -23.58 -9.88 13.56
CA GLN A 95 -22.98 -8.79 14.31
C GLN A 95 -22.16 -7.92 13.35
N GLN A 96 -22.41 -6.62 13.39
CA GLN A 96 -21.64 -5.64 12.64
C GLN A 96 -20.69 -4.93 13.59
N GLY A 97 -19.46 -4.67 13.11
CA GLY A 97 -18.45 -3.89 13.79
C GLY A 97 -17.86 -2.86 12.82
N GLN A 98 -17.28 -1.82 13.39
CA GLN A 98 -16.61 -0.78 12.63
C GLN A 98 -15.30 -0.41 13.32
N GLY A 99 -14.30 -0.09 12.52
CA GLY A 99 -13.00 0.38 12.97
C GLY A 99 -12.33 1.25 11.91
N SER A 100 -11.10 1.59 12.17
CA SER A 100 -10.24 2.34 11.24
C SER A 100 -8.96 1.57 10.98
N GLY A 101 -8.31 1.90 9.87
CA GLY A 101 -7.00 1.39 9.50
C GLY A 101 -6.26 2.39 8.63
N PHE A 102 -5.06 2.05 8.23
CA PHE A 102 -4.28 2.88 7.33
C PHE A 102 -3.53 2.06 6.30
N ILE A 103 -3.49 2.59 5.08
CA ILE A 103 -2.79 1.99 3.95
C ILE A 103 -1.29 2.22 4.13
N THR A 104 -0.50 1.16 4.09
CA THR A 104 0.96 1.21 4.29
C THR A 104 1.75 1.00 3.00
N ARG A 105 1.12 0.40 1.99
CA ARG A 105 1.77 0.10 0.71
C ARG A 105 0.82 0.33 -0.46
N SER A 106 1.38 0.65 -1.60
CA SER A 106 0.64 0.86 -2.85
C SER A 106 -0.08 -0.39 -3.38
N ASN A 107 0.30 -1.58 -2.90
CA ASN A 107 -0.39 -2.83 -3.22
C ASN A 107 -1.68 -3.04 -2.40
N GLY A 108 -2.09 -2.07 -1.59
CA GLY A 108 -3.30 -2.13 -0.79
C GLY A 108 -3.15 -2.82 0.56
N LEU A 109 -1.91 -2.99 1.06
CA LEU A 109 -1.71 -3.50 2.42
C LEU A 109 -2.16 -2.46 3.45
N ILE A 110 -3.05 -2.89 4.36
CA ILE A 110 -3.67 -2.05 5.40
C ILE A 110 -3.32 -2.63 6.77
N PHE A 111 -2.94 -1.77 7.70
CA PHE A 111 -2.86 -2.10 9.11
C PHE A 111 -4.11 -1.61 9.84
N THR A 112 -4.61 -2.44 10.76
CA THR A 112 -5.72 -2.14 11.65
C THR A 112 -5.54 -2.90 12.96
N ASN A 113 -6.37 -2.61 13.95
CA ASN A 113 -6.36 -3.38 15.18
C ASN A 113 -6.93 -4.79 14.98
N GLU A 114 -6.27 -5.79 15.57
CA GLU A 114 -6.66 -7.21 15.46
C GLU A 114 -8.10 -7.43 15.96
N HIS A 115 -8.47 -6.79 17.09
CA HIS A 115 -9.82 -6.93 17.65
C HIS A 115 -10.93 -6.44 16.70
N VAL A 116 -10.64 -5.51 15.77
CA VAL A 116 -11.60 -5.04 14.76
C VAL A 116 -11.95 -6.16 13.79
N VAL A 117 -10.94 -6.87 13.29
CA VAL A 117 -11.10 -7.90 12.23
C VAL A 117 -11.18 -9.32 12.75
N ARG A 118 -11.02 -9.53 14.05
CA ARG A 118 -11.05 -10.87 14.68
C ARG A 118 -12.36 -11.59 14.40
N GLY A 119 -12.24 -12.75 13.74
CA GLY A 119 -13.40 -13.58 13.42
C GLY A 119 -14.41 -12.92 12.47
N ALA A 120 -13.98 -11.96 11.67
CA ALA A 120 -14.84 -11.36 10.65
C ALA A 120 -15.00 -12.32 9.46
N ASP A 121 -16.25 -12.56 9.05
CA ASP A 121 -16.57 -13.33 7.84
C ASP A 121 -16.46 -12.44 6.60
N LYS A 122 -16.77 -11.15 6.74
CA LYS A 122 -16.68 -10.16 5.67
C LYS A 122 -16.07 -8.88 6.21
N VAL A 123 -15.16 -8.32 5.41
CA VAL A 123 -14.51 -7.04 5.68
C VAL A 123 -14.71 -6.13 4.47
N ALA A 124 -15.26 -4.94 4.70
CA ALA A 124 -15.34 -3.89 3.70
C ALA A 124 -14.44 -2.73 4.13
N VAL A 125 -13.66 -2.21 3.20
CA VAL A 125 -12.75 -1.08 3.41
C VAL A 125 -13.25 0.09 2.58
N THR A 126 -13.54 1.20 3.23
CA THR A 126 -14.00 2.42 2.58
C THR A 126 -12.90 3.49 2.67
N LEU A 127 -12.49 3.98 1.51
CA LEU A 127 -11.50 5.05 1.37
C LEU A 127 -12.12 6.42 1.68
N PRO A 128 -11.29 7.46 1.94
CA PRO A 128 -11.78 8.83 2.17
C PRO A 128 -12.60 9.41 1.02
N ASP A 129 -12.36 8.95 -0.21
CA ASP A 129 -13.09 9.36 -1.41
C ASP A 129 -14.46 8.65 -1.58
N GLY A 130 -14.83 7.76 -0.63
CA GLY A 130 -16.09 7.03 -0.63
C GLY A 130 -16.06 5.70 -1.38
N ARG A 131 -15.01 5.34 -2.07
CA ARG A 131 -14.88 4.03 -2.72
C ARG A 131 -14.75 2.92 -1.68
N SER A 132 -15.47 1.82 -1.90
CA SER A 132 -15.43 0.65 -1.00
C SER A 132 -14.88 -0.57 -1.72
N PHE A 133 -14.09 -1.36 -1.00
CA PHE A 133 -13.44 -2.57 -1.47
C PHE A 133 -13.63 -3.70 -0.48
N THR A 134 -13.65 -4.94 -0.97
CA THR A 134 -13.62 -6.10 -0.09
C THR A 134 -12.20 -6.35 0.38
N GLY A 135 -12.00 -6.40 1.70
CA GLY A 135 -10.74 -6.72 2.33
C GLY A 135 -10.62 -8.21 2.66
N LYS A 136 -9.39 -8.71 2.67
CA LYS A 136 -9.05 -10.05 3.15
C LYS A 136 -8.12 -9.90 4.35
N VAL A 137 -8.46 -10.53 5.47
CA VAL A 137 -7.59 -10.60 6.64
C VAL A 137 -6.42 -11.53 6.32
N LEU A 138 -5.20 -11.04 6.43
CA LEU A 138 -3.98 -11.78 6.15
C LEU A 138 -3.41 -12.44 7.41
N GLY A 139 -3.62 -11.83 8.56
CA GLY A 139 -3.15 -12.28 9.85
C GLY A 139 -3.42 -11.23 10.91
N GLY A 140 -3.08 -11.56 12.15
CA GLY A 140 -3.16 -10.63 13.28
C GLY A 140 -2.49 -11.23 14.50
N ASP A 141 -2.01 -10.37 15.38
CA ASP A 141 -1.43 -10.74 16.66
C ASP A 141 -2.27 -10.17 17.80
N LYS A 142 -2.83 -11.06 18.62
CA LYS A 142 -3.66 -10.69 19.77
C LYS A 142 -2.88 -9.98 20.86
N LEU A 143 -1.58 -10.22 20.95
CA LEU A 143 -0.75 -9.67 22.03
C LEU A 143 -0.45 -8.20 21.78
N THR A 144 -0.15 -7.86 20.53
CA THR A 144 0.14 -6.49 20.10
C THR A 144 -1.07 -5.76 19.55
N ASP A 145 -2.18 -6.47 19.32
CA ASP A 145 -3.43 -5.97 18.72
C ASP A 145 -3.23 -5.37 17.31
N VAL A 146 -2.38 -6.03 16.51
CA VAL A 146 -2.10 -5.63 15.11
C VAL A 146 -2.32 -6.78 14.14
#